data_6ebe8983456ad46e00ec5f023b5d78bd
#
_entry.id   6ebe8983456ad46e00ec5f023b5d78bd
#
_cell.length_a   1.000
_cell.length_b   1.000
_cell.length_c   1.000
_cell.angle_alpha   90.00
_cell.angle_beta   90.00
_cell.angle_gamma   90.00
#
_symmetry.space_group_name_H-M   'P 1'
#
loop_
_entity.id
_entity.type
_entity.pdbx_description
1 polymer ?
#
loop_
_entity_poly.entity_id
_entity_poly.type
_entity_poly.pdbx_seq_one_letter_code
_entity_poly.pdbx_strand_id
1 'polypeptide(L)'
;LVQSIAFRLADALPQTIIDHWKHELEIDRHTSPDDWRMIELRRKIDRYEDAGHGSCLLRDARAATLVESARLHFDGERYRLIAWCVMPNHVHTMIEMRDGFVLARLLHSWKSFTAKEINKTSATTGQLGFEEYHDRFIRDEHHFRASVAYIERNPVEAGLCGDAREWVFSSARRRDTEDGGRDARGPRAFR
;
A
#
# COMPACT_ATOMS: atom_id res chain seq x y z
N LEU A 1 -14.59 9.56 1.54
CA LEU A 1 -13.25 10.15 1.73
C LEU A 1 -12.20 9.21 1.15
N VAL A 2 -11.30 9.74 0.31
CA VAL A 2 -10.25 8.95 -0.33
C VAL A 2 -9.01 8.91 0.57
N GLN A 3 -8.45 7.70 0.75
CA GLN A 3 -7.29 7.44 1.60
C GLN A 3 -6.26 6.59 0.86
N SER A 4 -5.00 6.98 0.97
CA SER A 4 -3.84 6.16 0.55
C SER A 4 -3.28 5.46 1.78
N ILE A 5 -3.13 4.15 1.68
CA ILE A 5 -2.76 3.25 2.78
C ILE A 5 -1.56 2.43 2.33
N ALA A 6 -0.50 2.43 3.13
CA ALA A 6 0.63 1.55 2.93
C ALA A 6 0.85 0.68 4.17
N PHE A 7 1.20 -0.57 3.98
CA PHE A 7 1.61 -1.47 5.05
C PHE A 7 2.67 -2.45 4.55
N ARG A 8 3.56 -2.81 5.44
CA ARG A 8 4.71 -3.66 5.14
C ARG A 8 4.72 -4.95 5.94
N LEU A 9 5.49 -5.91 5.48
CA LEU A 9 5.84 -7.09 6.30
C LEU A 9 6.64 -6.65 7.53
N ALA A 10 6.46 -7.32 8.65
CA ALA A 10 7.09 -6.95 9.93
C ALA A 10 8.62 -6.92 9.87
N ASP A 11 9.20 -7.75 9.00
CA ASP A 11 10.65 -7.86 8.81
C ASP A 11 11.20 -6.95 7.69
N ALA A 12 10.33 -6.22 6.98
CA ALA A 12 10.74 -5.36 5.87
C ALA A 12 11.52 -4.13 6.32
N LEU A 13 11.20 -3.58 7.49
CA LEU A 13 11.87 -2.41 8.05
C LEU A 13 11.93 -2.49 9.59
N PRO A 14 13.11 -2.77 10.17
CA PRO A 14 13.29 -2.81 11.60
C PRO A 14 12.97 -1.48 12.29
N GLN A 15 12.28 -1.53 13.43
CA GLN A 15 11.93 -0.35 14.21
C GLN A 15 13.16 0.49 14.60
N THR A 16 14.27 -0.15 14.87
CA THR A 16 15.54 0.52 15.21
C THR A 16 16.03 1.46 14.10
N ILE A 17 15.79 1.13 12.84
CA ILE A 17 16.13 1.99 11.70
C ILE A 17 15.22 3.21 11.66
N ILE A 18 13.92 3.03 11.89
CA ILE A 18 12.96 4.15 11.96
C ILE A 18 13.34 5.10 13.10
N ASP A 19 13.66 4.55 14.27
CA ASP A 19 14.04 5.34 15.45
C ASP A 19 15.34 6.11 15.22
N HIS A 20 16.31 5.49 14.54
CA HIS A 20 17.55 6.15 14.13
C HIS A 20 17.26 7.34 13.19
N TRP A 21 16.42 7.16 12.17
CA TRP A 21 16.06 8.25 11.26
C TRP A 21 15.23 9.35 11.92
N LYS A 22 14.34 9.00 12.85
CA LYS A 22 13.62 10.00 13.64
C LYS A 22 14.57 10.83 14.49
N HIS A 23 15.57 10.21 15.10
CA HIS A 23 16.61 10.90 15.84
C HIS A 23 17.47 11.80 14.94
N GLU A 24 17.94 11.28 13.79
CA GLU A 24 18.72 12.04 12.79
C GLU A 24 17.97 13.27 12.28
N LEU A 25 16.66 13.15 12.05
CA LEU A 25 15.78 14.21 11.57
C LEU A 25 15.21 15.09 12.71
N GLU A 26 15.58 14.84 13.95
CA GLU A 26 15.05 15.55 15.13
C GLU A 26 13.51 15.55 15.19
N ILE A 27 12.90 14.40 14.83
CA ILE A 27 11.46 14.19 14.86
C ILE A 27 11.02 13.76 16.25
N ASP A 28 10.09 14.49 16.84
CA ASP A 28 9.48 14.18 18.12
C ASP A 28 7.94 14.09 18.02
N ARG A 29 7.28 13.87 19.18
CA ARG A 29 5.81 13.77 19.29
C ARG A 29 5.06 15.06 18.92
N HIS A 30 5.76 16.19 18.83
CA HIS A 30 5.19 17.50 18.50
C HIS A 30 5.44 17.90 17.05
N THR A 31 6.23 17.12 16.33
CA THR A 31 6.53 17.39 14.91
C THR A 31 5.26 17.24 14.08
N SER A 32 4.89 18.30 13.36
CA SER A 32 3.69 18.30 12.53
C SER A 32 3.78 17.26 11.41
N PRO A 33 2.67 16.58 11.07
CA PRO A 33 2.63 15.64 9.92
C PRO A 33 3.03 16.26 8.58
N ASP A 34 2.87 17.57 8.43
CA ASP A 34 3.22 18.33 7.21
C ASP A 34 4.65 18.95 7.29
N ASP A 35 5.40 18.70 8.36
CA ASP A 35 6.80 19.12 8.49
C ASP A 35 7.67 18.41 7.43
N TRP A 36 8.63 19.13 6.84
CA TRP A 36 9.52 18.58 5.85
C TRP A 36 10.30 17.35 6.35
N ARG A 37 10.60 17.29 7.64
CA ARG A 37 11.27 16.15 8.30
C ARG A 37 10.43 14.88 8.22
N MET A 38 9.10 15.01 8.39
CA MET A 38 8.16 13.89 8.21
C MET A 38 8.07 13.45 6.75
N ILE A 39 8.19 14.39 5.81
CA ILE A 39 8.24 14.06 4.38
C ILE A 39 9.53 13.30 4.06
N GLU A 40 10.67 13.75 4.61
CA GLU A 40 11.95 13.07 4.38
C GLU A 40 12.01 11.70 5.06
N LEU A 41 11.45 11.55 6.26
CA LEU A 41 11.32 10.25 6.90
C LEU A 41 10.55 9.26 6.02
N ARG A 42 9.43 9.69 5.45
CA ARG A 42 8.65 8.84 4.52
C ARG A 42 9.48 8.44 3.31
N ARG A 43 10.19 9.38 2.70
CA ARG A 43 11.08 9.07 1.56
C ARG A 43 12.19 8.08 1.91
N LYS A 44 12.74 8.15 3.12
CA LYS A 44 13.73 7.17 3.62
C LYS A 44 13.08 5.79 3.78
N ILE A 45 11.86 5.72 4.31
CA ILE A 45 11.08 4.49 4.46
C ILE A 45 10.81 3.88 3.09
N ASP A 46 10.22 4.65 2.16
CA ASP A 46 9.89 4.19 0.82
C ASP A 46 11.14 3.60 0.11
N ARG A 47 12.26 4.34 0.10
CA ARG A 47 13.51 3.85 -0.50
C ARG A 47 14.03 2.56 0.13
N TYR A 48 13.88 2.42 1.44
CA TYR A 48 14.32 1.22 2.13
C TYR A 48 13.43 0.01 1.79
N GLU A 49 12.14 0.21 1.74
CA GLU A 49 11.16 -0.81 1.33
C GLU A 49 11.38 -1.22 -0.12
N ASP A 50 11.56 -0.27 -1.03
CA ASP A 50 11.83 -0.50 -2.46
C ASP A 50 13.16 -1.24 -2.69
N ALA A 51 14.15 -1.07 -1.82
CA ALA A 51 15.40 -1.83 -1.86
C ALA A 51 15.22 -3.33 -1.56
N GLY A 52 14.01 -3.76 -1.16
CA GLY A 52 13.66 -5.17 -1.02
C GLY A 52 14.26 -5.84 0.21
N HIS A 53 14.32 -5.14 1.34
CA HIS A 53 14.78 -5.72 2.60
C HIS A 53 13.74 -6.66 3.23
N GLY A 54 14.22 -7.56 4.10
CA GLY A 54 13.40 -8.58 4.76
C GLY A 54 13.20 -9.84 3.91
N SER A 55 12.23 -10.65 4.28
CA SER A 55 11.93 -11.93 3.63
C SER A 55 11.40 -11.79 2.20
N CYS A 56 10.85 -10.63 1.85
CA CYS A 56 10.17 -10.40 0.57
C CYS A 56 9.14 -11.48 0.23
N LEU A 57 8.42 -11.97 1.23
CA LEU A 57 7.49 -13.09 1.10
C LEU A 57 6.42 -12.88 0.01
N LEU A 58 6.03 -11.64 -0.24
CA LEU A 58 5.05 -11.29 -1.28
C LEU A 58 5.64 -11.39 -2.71
N ARG A 59 6.91 -11.77 -2.86
CA ARG A 59 7.48 -12.20 -4.15
C ARG A 59 6.92 -13.54 -4.60
N ASP A 60 6.46 -14.38 -3.66
CA ASP A 60 5.71 -15.61 -4.01
C ASP A 60 4.35 -15.20 -4.59
N ALA A 61 4.08 -15.61 -5.83
CA ALA A 61 2.85 -15.25 -6.55
C ALA A 61 1.58 -15.70 -5.80
N ARG A 62 1.62 -16.80 -5.04
CA ARG A 62 0.48 -17.28 -4.24
C ARG A 62 0.21 -16.33 -3.08
N ALA A 63 1.25 -15.87 -2.38
CA ALA A 63 1.12 -14.90 -1.31
C ALA A 63 0.60 -13.55 -1.84
N ALA A 64 1.17 -13.06 -2.95
CA ALA A 64 0.70 -11.83 -3.60
C ALA A 64 -0.75 -11.93 -4.06
N THR A 65 -1.17 -13.07 -4.65
CA THR A 65 -2.57 -13.31 -5.04
C THR A 65 -3.51 -13.25 -3.84
N LEU A 66 -3.14 -13.84 -2.70
CA LEU A 66 -3.96 -13.78 -1.48
C LEU A 66 -4.12 -12.34 -0.99
N VAL A 67 -3.04 -11.58 -1.02
CA VAL A 67 -3.03 -10.16 -0.64
C VAL A 67 -3.91 -9.33 -1.59
N GLU A 68 -3.78 -9.51 -2.89
CA GLU A 68 -4.60 -8.82 -3.88
C GLU A 68 -6.08 -9.22 -3.76
N SER A 69 -6.37 -10.51 -3.65
CA SER A 69 -7.74 -11.02 -3.51
C SER A 69 -8.46 -10.43 -2.28
N ALA A 70 -7.75 -10.27 -1.16
CA ALA A 70 -8.31 -9.64 0.03
C ALA A 70 -8.78 -8.20 -0.23
N ARG A 71 -8.08 -7.46 -1.12
CA ARG A 71 -8.45 -6.09 -1.48
C ARG A 71 -9.58 -6.02 -2.49
N LEU A 72 -9.64 -6.98 -3.39
CA LEU A 72 -10.70 -7.05 -4.39
C LEU A 72 -12.02 -7.53 -3.81
N HIS A 73 -11.98 -8.32 -2.72
CA HIS A 73 -13.14 -9.04 -2.18
C HIS A 73 -14.33 -8.14 -1.82
N PHE A 74 -14.08 -6.98 -1.23
CA PHE A 74 -15.12 -6.04 -0.82
C PHE A 74 -15.16 -4.75 -1.67
N ASP A 75 -14.46 -4.76 -2.80
CA ASP A 75 -14.53 -3.65 -3.76
C ASP A 75 -15.96 -3.51 -4.30
N GLY A 76 -16.46 -2.28 -4.32
CA GLY A 76 -17.84 -1.98 -4.70
C GLY A 76 -18.87 -2.20 -3.58
N GLU A 77 -18.56 -2.94 -2.52
CA GLU A 77 -19.44 -3.17 -1.37
C GLU A 77 -19.10 -2.25 -0.19
N ARG A 78 -17.88 -2.34 0.36
CA ARG A 78 -17.46 -1.60 1.55
C ARG A 78 -16.63 -0.36 1.24
N TYR A 79 -15.97 -0.38 0.11
CA TYR A 79 -15.15 0.71 -0.43
C TYR A 79 -15.13 0.63 -1.95
N ARG A 80 -14.59 1.66 -2.57
CA ARG A 80 -14.14 1.65 -3.96
C ARG A 80 -12.62 1.53 -3.96
N LEU A 81 -12.09 0.49 -4.56
CA LEU A 81 -10.66 0.31 -4.75
C LEU A 81 -10.22 1.15 -5.96
N ILE A 82 -9.30 2.09 -5.75
CA ILE A 82 -8.91 3.08 -6.76
C ILE A 82 -7.59 2.68 -7.42
N ALA A 83 -6.58 2.38 -6.58
CA ALA A 83 -5.28 1.94 -7.04
C ALA A 83 -4.66 1.00 -6.00
N TRP A 84 -3.85 0.06 -6.46
CA TRP A 84 -3.06 -0.82 -5.59
C TRP A 84 -1.80 -1.31 -6.29
N CYS A 85 -0.82 -1.68 -5.48
CA CYS A 85 0.36 -2.40 -5.90
C CYS A 85 0.84 -3.29 -4.76
N VAL A 86 0.98 -4.59 -5.03
CA VAL A 86 1.59 -5.55 -4.10
C VAL A 86 3.05 -5.69 -4.46
N MET A 87 3.93 -5.11 -3.63
CA MET A 87 5.37 -5.17 -3.75
C MET A 87 5.93 -6.40 -3.01
N PRO A 88 7.18 -6.80 -3.21
CA PRO A 88 7.75 -7.98 -2.58
C PRO A 88 7.67 -8.01 -1.04
N ASN A 89 7.69 -6.87 -0.36
CA ASN A 89 7.74 -6.75 1.10
C ASN A 89 6.77 -5.72 1.69
N HIS A 90 6.03 -5.00 0.84
CA HIS A 90 5.03 -4.00 1.26
C HIS A 90 3.88 -3.91 0.25
N VAL A 91 2.86 -3.15 0.59
CA VAL A 91 1.66 -2.99 -0.24
C VAL A 91 1.17 -1.56 -0.17
N HIS A 92 0.92 -0.97 -1.32
CA HIS A 92 0.22 0.31 -1.46
C HIS A 92 -1.21 0.09 -1.91
N THR A 93 -2.15 0.81 -1.31
CA THR A 93 -3.57 0.73 -1.66
C THR A 93 -4.21 2.10 -1.52
N MET A 94 -5.03 2.49 -2.48
CA MET A 94 -5.84 3.71 -2.42
C MET A 94 -7.31 3.35 -2.54
N ILE A 95 -8.10 3.75 -1.55
CA ILE A 95 -9.52 3.43 -1.45
C ILE A 95 -10.37 4.65 -1.14
N GLU A 96 -11.63 4.56 -1.50
CA GLU A 96 -12.68 5.45 -1.01
C GLU A 96 -13.68 4.64 -0.19
N MET A 97 -13.70 4.88 1.13
CA MET A 97 -14.61 4.18 2.03
C MET A 97 -16.06 4.54 1.71
N ARG A 98 -16.95 3.55 1.77
CA ARG A 98 -18.40 3.78 1.71
C ARG A 98 -18.94 4.11 3.10
N ASP A 99 -20.06 4.81 3.13
CA ASP A 99 -20.75 5.17 4.36
C ASP A 99 -21.12 3.92 5.18
N GLY A 100 -20.98 4.03 6.49
CA GLY A 100 -21.28 2.95 7.43
C GLY A 100 -20.13 1.98 7.68
N PHE A 101 -19.01 2.06 6.94
CA PHE A 101 -17.85 1.21 7.14
C PHE A 101 -16.69 1.95 7.80
N VAL A 102 -15.93 1.25 8.63
CA VAL A 102 -14.81 1.80 9.41
C VAL A 102 -13.50 1.23 8.90
N LEU A 103 -12.56 2.11 8.53
CA LEU A 103 -11.25 1.73 7.99
C LEU A 103 -10.49 0.75 8.89
N ALA A 104 -10.43 1.02 10.18
CA ALA A 104 -9.69 0.15 11.12
C ALA A 104 -10.20 -1.31 11.10
N ARG A 105 -11.52 -1.53 10.97
CA ARG A 105 -12.10 -2.87 10.84
C ARG A 105 -11.74 -3.53 9.51
N LEU A 106 -11.71 -2.75 8.43
CA LEU A 106 -11.31 -3.23 7.11
C LEU A 106 -9.85 -3.68 7.12
N LEU A 107 -8.95 -2.85 7.64
CA LEU A 107 -7.52 -3.16 7.73
C LEU A 107 -7.24 -4.39 8.61
N HIS A 108 -7.94 -4.50 9.74
CA HIS A 108 -7.87 -5.70 10.58
C HIS A 108 -8.31 -6.96 9.81
N SER A 109 -9.41 -6.87 9.06
CA SER A 109 -9.91 -7.97 8.23
C SER A 109 -8.89 -8.39 7.18
N TRP A 110 -8.30 -7.45 6.44
CA TRP A 110 -7.27 -7.74 5.45
C TRP A 110 -6.05 -8.42 6.05
N LYS A 111 -5.51 -7.83 7.13
CA LYS A 111 -4.31 -8.37 7.82
C LYS A 111 -4.57 -9.77 8.38
N SER A 112 -5.69 -9.96 9.06
CA SER A 112 -6.05 -11.25 9.68
C SER A 112 -6.25 -12.34 8.64
N PHE A 113 -7.03 -12.08 7.58
CA PHE A 113 -7.26 -13.01 6.49
C PHE A 113 -5.94 -13.38 5.80
N THR A 114 -5.18 -12.39 5.38
CA THR A 114 -3.94 -12.59 4.63
C THR A 114 -2.91 -13.38 5.44
N ALA A 115 -2.70 -13.00 6.70
CA ALA A 115 -1.78 -13.72 7.58
C ALA A 115 -2.20 -15.18 7.78
N LYS A 116 -3.48 -15.44 8.03
CA LYS A 116 -4.01 -16.79 8.20
C LYS A 116 -3.81 -17.67 6.95
N GLU A 117 -4.14 -17.14 5.78
CA GLU A 117 -4.07 -17.92 4.54
C GLU A 117 -2.61 -18.13 4.08
N ILE A 118 -1.75 -17.14 4.21
CA ILE A 118 -0.33 -17.30 3.88
C ILE A 118 0.34 -18.30 4.83
N ASN A 119 0.08 -18.24 6.13
CA ASN A 119 0.63 -19.21 7.09
C ASN A 119 0.23 -20.65 6.79
N LYS A 120 -1.00 -20.87 6.29
CA LYS A 120 -1.42 -22.21 5.87
C LYS A 120 -0.65 -22.74 4.66
N THR A 121 -0.32 -21.85 3.71
CA THR A 121 0.32 -22.25 2.44
C THR A 121 1.83 -22.35 2.55
N SER A 122 2.46 -21.57 3.43
CA SER A 122 3.92 -21.47 3.53
C SER A 122 4.53 -22.41 4.58
N ALA A 123 3.72 -23.16 5.35
CA ALA A 123 4.15 -23.97 6.49
C ALA A 123 5.03 -23.21 7.51
N THR A 124 4.96 -21.87 7.48
CA THR A 124 5.70 -20.98 8.36
C THR A 124 4.86 -20.66 9.59
N THR A 125 5.37 -21.00 10.77
CA THR A 125 4.76 -20.68 12.08
C THR A 125 5.25 -19.32 12.60
N GLY A 126 5.38 -18.31 11.74
CA GLY A 126 5.75 -16.97 12.10
C GLY A 126 4.54 -16.03 12.05
N GLN A 127 4.55 -15.01 12.92
CA GLN A 127 3.59 -13.93 12.83
C GLN A 127 3.90 -13.14 11.54
N LEU A 128 3.11 -13.36 10.48
CA LEU A 128 3.03 -12.41 9.38
C LEU A 128 2.42 -11.12 9.94
N GLY A 129 3.26 -10.34 10.62
CA GLY A 129 2.90 -9.05 11.13
C GLY A 129 2.94 -8.07 9.97
N PHE A 130 1.80 -7.59 9.57
CA PHE A 130 1.75 -6.31 8.90
C PHE A 130 1.77 -5.26 10.03
N GLU A 131 2.95 -4.80 10.38
CA GLU A 131 3.11 -3.70 11.32
C GLU A 131 2.89 -2.39 10.60
N GLU A 132 2.29 -1.44 11.25
CA GLU A 132 2.02 -0.06 10.87
C GLU A 132 1.53 0.17 9.42
N TYR A 133 0.49 0.94 9.28
CA TYR A 133 0.06 1.49 8.02
C TYR A 133 0.20 3.02 8.06
N HIS A 134 0.62 3.60 6.95
CA HIS A 134 0.49 5.02 6.74
C HIS A 134 -0.86 5.28 6.09
N ASP A 135 -1.72 6.00 6.80
CA ASP A 135 -2.99 6.48 6.29
C ASP A 135 -2.86 7.96 5.95
N ARG A 136 -3.14 8.30 4.71
CA ARG A 136 -3.08 9.67 4.22
C ARG A 136 -4.34 10.02 3.46
N PHE A 137 -5.04 11.05 3.93
CA PHE A 137 -6.18 11.60 3.20
C PHE A 137 -5.74 12.31 1.93
N ILE A 138 -6.46 12.05 0.85
CA ILE A 138 -6.27 12.73 -0.42
C ILE A 138 -7.04 14.05 -0.38
N ARG A 139 -6.33 15.16 -0.60
CA ARG A 139 -6.83 16.52 -0.36
C ARG A 139 -7.52 17.13 -1.57
N ASP A 140 -6.99 16.85 -2.77
CA ASP A 140 -7.44 17.45 -4.01
C ASP A 140 -7.15 16.54 -5.21
N GLU A 141 -7.57 16.96 -6.39
CA GLU A 141 -7.42 16.22 -7.65
C GLU A 141 -5.95 16.03 -8.05
N HIS A 142 -5.09 17.02 -7.82
CA HIS A 142 -3.67 16.92 -8.13
C HIS A 142 -3.02 15.84 -7.24
N HIS A 143 -3.30 15.88 -5.94
CA HIS A 143 -2.83 14.89 -4.98
C HIS A 143 -3.37 13.48 -5.31
N PHE A 144 -4.64 13.40 -5.76
CA PHE A 144 -5.24 12.15 -6.23
C PHE A 144 -4.44 11.53 -7.37
N ARG A 145 -4.24 12.28 -8.46
CA ARG A 145 -3.51 11.80 -9.64
C ARG A 145 -2.07 11.42 -9.32
N ALA A 146 -1.39 12.26 -8.53
CA ALA A 146 -0.02 11.98 -8.09
C ALA A 146 0.07 10.70 -7.26
N SER A 147 -0.89 10.46 -6.35
CA SER A 147 -0.93 9.24 -5.53
C SER A 147 -1.22 7.99 -6.35
N VAL A 148 -2.14 8.04 -7.31
CA VAL A 148 -2.40 6.92 -8.22
C VAL A 148 -1.14 6.60 -9.03
N ALA A 149 -0.53 7.61 -9.64
CA ALA A 149 0.69 7.43 -10.42
C ALA A 149 1.84 6.86 -9.58
N TYR A 150 2.02 7.36 -8.35
CA TYR A 150 3.02 6.84 -7.41
C TYR A 150 2.80 5.36 -7.12
N ILE A 151 1.56 4.96 -6.74
CA ILE A 151 1.23 3.57 -6.43
C ILE A 151 1.51 2.65 -7.62
N GLU A 152 1.09 3.06 -8.82
CA GLU A 152 1.22 2.23 -10.01
C GLU A 152 2.64 2.16 -10.56
N ARG A 153 3.45 3.21 -10.37
CA ARG A 153 4.86 3.26 -10.81
C ARG A 153 5.84 2.66 -9.81
N ASN A 154 5.39 2.34 -8.61
CA ASN A 154 6.25 1.83 -7.54
C ASN A 154 7.15 0.64 -8.00
N PRO A 155 6.66 -0.38 -8.74
CA PRO A 155 7.52 -1.46 -9.23
C PRO A 155 8.60 -0.98 -10.22
N VAL A 156 8.31 0.06 -11.01
CA VAL A 156 9.29 0.65 -11.94
C VAL A 156 10.35 1.43 -11.17
N GLU A 157 9.95 2.24 -10.20
CA GLU A 157 10.88 3.00 -9.33
C GLU A 157 11.80 2.06 -8.52
N ALA A 158 11.27 0.90 -8.09
CA ALA A 158 12.04 -0.16 -7.43
C ALA A 158 12.89 -1.03 -8.41
N GLY A 159 12.86 -0.75 -9.70
CA GLY A 159 13.63 -1.50 -10.72
C GLY A 159 13.16 -2.93 -10.94
N LEU A 160 11.92 -3.27 -10.60
CA LEU A 160 11.36 -4.62 -10.71
C LEU A 160 10.76 -4.91 -12.10
N CYS A 161 10.41 -3.88 -12.87
CA CYS A 161 9.92 -3.95 -14.25
C CYS A 161 10.24 -2.66 -15.01
N GLY A 162 10.12 -2.71 -16.34
CA GLY A 162 10.35 -1.53 -17.20
C GLY A 162 9.12 -0.65 -17.39
N ASP A 163 7.92 -1.24 -17.31
CA ASP A 163 6.64 -0.54 -17.41
C ASP A 163 5.70 -1.01 -16.29
N ALA A 164 4.93 -0.09 -15.71
CA ALA A 164 4.01 -0.38 -14.61
C ALA A 164 2.96 -1.46 -14.96
N ARG A 165 2.59 -1.57 -16.23
CA ARG A 165 1.64 -2.56 -16.75
C ARG A 165 2.19 -3.98 -16.80
N GLU A 166 3.51 -4.14 -16.72
CA GLU A 166 4.17 -5.46 -16.64
C GLU A 166 4.02 -6.08 -15.25
N TRP A 167 3.79 -5.25 -14.21
CA TRP A 167 3.67 -5.73 -12.84
C TRP A 167 2.29 -6.36 -12.60
N VAL A 168 2.28 -7.70 -12.41
CA VAL A 168 1.05 -8.51 -12.39
C VAL A 168 0.09 -8.12 -11.27
N PHE A 169 0.61 -7.77 -10.10
CA PHE A 169 -0.16 -7.48 -8.89
C PHE A 169 -0.36 -5.97 -8.68
N SER A 170 -0.87 -5.30 -9.70
CA SER A 170 -1.06 -3.84 -9.72
C SER A 170 -2.31 -3.45 -10.48
N SER A 171 -2.92 -2.35 -10.06
CA SER A 171 -4.04 -1.71 -10.77
C SER A 171 -3.64 -1.23 -12.17
N ALA A 172 -2.36 -0.87 -12.41
CA ALA A 172 -1.88 -0.45 -13.72
C ALA A 172 -2.12 -1.52 -14.80
N ARG A 173 -1.81 -2.79 -14.50
CA ARG A 173 -2.06 -3.90 -15.42
C ARG A 173 -3.55 -4.12 -15.66
N ARG A 174 -4.37 -4.00 -14.61
CA ARG A 174 -5.80 -4.30 -14.72
C ARG A 174 -6.56 -3.25 -15.53
N ARG A 175 -6.14 -1.98 -15.48
CA ARG A 175 -6.71 -0.90 -16.31
C ARG A 175 -6.52 -1.17 -17.80
N ASP A 176 -5.37 -1.67 -18.22
CA ASP A 176 -5.12 -2.04 -19.64
C ASP A 176 -6.08 -3.12 -20.13
N THR A 177 -6.48 -4.07 -19.28
CA THR A 177 -7.42 -5.13 -19.64
C THR A 177 -8.87 -4.67 -19.64
N GLU A 178 -9.19 -3.60 -18.89
CA GLU A 178 -10.54 -3.05 -18.75
C GLU A 178 -10.78 -1.82 -19.65
N ASP A 179 -9.73 -1.13 -20.12
CA ASP A 179 -9.82 0.07 -20.97
C ASP A 179 -10.29 -0.22 -22.42
N GLY A 180 -10.59 -1.48 -22.70
CA GLY A 180 -11.50 -1.82 -23.79
C GLY A 180 -12.95 -1.34 -23.57
N GLY A 181 -13.30 -0.67 -22.46
CA GLY A 181 -14.68 -0.28 -22.21
C GLY A 181 -15.12 0.50 -20.99
N ARG A 182 -14.27 1.10 -20.15
CA ARG A 182 -14.75 1.93 -19.02
C ARG A 182 -13.91 3.17 -18.72
N ASP A 183 -14.61 4.28 -18.87
CA ASP A 183 -14.35 5.65 -18.44
C ASP A 183 -13.66 5.77 -17.06
N ALA A 184 -12.48 6.37 -17.04
CA ALA A 184 -11.76 6.81 -15.84
C ALA A 184 -12.53 7.95 -15.15
N ARG A 185 -13.66 7.65 -14.51
CA ARG A 185 -14.38 8.64 -13.71
C ARG A 185 -13.59 8.89 -12.44
N GLY A 186 -12.99 10.06 -12.38
CA GLY A 186 -12.42 10.62 -11.16
C GLY A 186 -13.41 10.61 -9.99
N PRO A 187 -12.96 10.86 -8.75
CA PRO A 187 -13.83 10.87 -7.58
C PRO A 187 -14.96 11.85 -7.80
N ARG A 188 -16.19 11.45 -7.37
CA ARG A 188 -17.32 12.36 -7.34
C ARG A 188 -16.98 13.48 -6.37
N ALA A 189 -16.58 14.62 -6.94
CA ALA A 189 -16.44 15.93 -6.32
C ALA A 189 -15.68 15.97 -4.96
N PHE A 190 -14.50 16.52 -4.98
CA PHE A 190 -14.00 17.26 -3.82
C PHE A 190 -14.93 18.45 -3.56
N ARG A 191 -16.02 18.23 -2.79
CA ARG A 191 -16.88 19.28 -2.23
C ARG A 191 -16.63 19.41 -0.75
#